data_f68d278ce75fdca588d526dbdec75458
#
_entry.id   f68d278ce75fdca588d526dbdec75458
#
_cell.length_a   1.000
_cell.length_b   1.000
_cell.length_c   1.000
_cell.angle_alpha   90.00
_cell.angle_beta   90.00
_cell.angle_gamma   90.00
#
_symmetry.space_group_name_H-M   'P 1'
#
loop_
_entity.id
_entity.type
_entity.pdbx_description
1 polymer ?
#
loop_
_entity_poly.entity_id
_entity_poly.type
_entity_poly.pdbx_seq_one_letter_code
_entity_poly.pdbx_strand_id
1 'polypeptide(L)'
;MDEQRRETEVNMLRALLDNPGDSGTDLILSADSKSIDSDLVQTLYLEVPALTPESLVRAAKFFQRVIAPLEAARGSAKLPATPQAYLTFLAEVLQAAAASSDPQRLYPLLRANADKLDQNFAQLLRRWATAVLPGADRTQARQIAAQIGNLSNTIGRFPLGSRANNLEIEIAGYEAVAKVFTRTDFPEQWATLQNNLGNAYSERPKGDRAQNLEQAIACFENALQ
;
A
#
# COMPACT_ATOMS: atom_id res chain seq x y z
N MET A 1 -4.59 19.93 20.08
CA MET A 1 -5.23 18.65 20.45
C MET A 1 -4.50 18.08 21.63
N ASP A 2 -5.22 17.62 22.65
CA ASP A 2 -4.63 17.07 23.88
C ASP A 2 -3.97 15.72 23.56
N GLU A 3 -2.70 15.55 23.86
CA GLU A 3 -1.89 14.35 23.55
C GLU A 3 -2.52 13.09 24.16
N GLN A 4 -3.14 13.24 25.30
CA GLN A 4 -3.84 12.21 26.04
C GLN A 4 -5.12 11.72 25.33
N ARG A 5 -5.83 12.62 24.64
CA ARG A 5 -6.99 12.28 23.82
C ARG A 5 -6.56 11.50 22.59
N ARG A 6 -5.48 11.92 21.93
CA ARG A 6 -4.90 11.25 20.75
C ARG A 6 -4.46 9.83 21.07
N GLU A 7 -3.79 9.62 22.22
CA GLU A 7 -3.33 8.30 22.66
C GLU A 7 -4.51 7.36 22.96
N THR A 8 -5.58 7.88 23.56
CA THR A 8 -6.81 7.14 23.83
C THR A 8 -7.50 6.72 22.53
N GLU A 9 -7.59 7.61 21.54
CA GLU A 9 -8.19 7.36 20.24
C GLU A 9 -7.37 6.32 19.44
N VAL A 10 -6.04 6.41 19.44
CA VAL A 10 -5.13 5.42 18.82
C VAL A 10 -5.28 4.03 19.47
N ASN A 11 -5.30 3.97 20.79
CA ASN A 11 -5.44 2.70 21.51
C ASN A 11 -6.82 2.06 21.28
N MET A 12 -7.87 2.86 21.22
CA MET A 12 -9.22 2.40 20.88
C MET A 12 -9.27 1.83 19.45
N LEU A 13 -8.61 2.47 18.50
CA LEU A 13 -8.54 2.02 17.13
C LEU A 13 -7.70 0.74 16.96
N ARG A 14 -6.58 0.63 17.67
CA ARG A 14 -5.80 -0.61 17.71
C ARG A 14 -6.63 -1.77 18.27
N ALA A 15 -7.33 -1.55 19.38
CA ALA A 15 -8.20 -2.56 19.98
C ALA A 15 -9.31 -3.03 19.02
N LEU A 16 -9.86 -2.13 18.20
CA LEU A 16 -10.87 -2.45 17.17
C LEU A 16 -10.28 -3.21 15.98
N LEU A 17 -9.06 -2.89 15.58
CA LEU A 17 -8.36 -3.57 14.49
C LEU A 17 -7.86 -4.95 14.91
N ASP A 18 -7.55 -5.13 16.19
CA ASP A 18 -7.05 -6.40 16.75
C ASP A 18 -8.19 -7.36 17.14
N ASN A 19 -9.39 -6.85 17.44
CA ASN A 19 -10.52 -7.65 17.90
C ASN A 19 -11.79 -7.41 17.07
N PRO A 20 -11.94 -8.06 15.90
CA PRO A 20 -12.98 -7.79 14.90
C PRO A 20 -14.37 -8.38 15.23
N GLY A 21 -14.70 -8.56 16.48
CA GLY A 21 -16.06 -8.95 16.88
C GLY A 21 -17.08 -7.85 16.54
N ASP A 22 -18.28 -8.24 16.06
CA ASP A 22 -19.39 -7.33 15.69
C ASP A 22 -19.74 -6.30 16.80
N SER A 23 -19.45 -6.61 18.06
CA SER A 23 -19.67 -5.74 19.22
C SER A 23 -18.79 -4.48 19.24
N GLY A 24 -17.61 -4.49 18.64
CA GLY A 24 -16.71 -3.32 18.59
C GLY A 24 -17.20 -2.28 17.58
N THR A 25 -17.75 -2.71 16.47
CA THR A 25 -18.32 -1.83 15.42
C THR A 25 -19.61 -1.17 15.91
N ASP A 26 -20.44 -1.89 16.67
CA ASP A 26 -21.68 -1.34 17.23
C ASP A 26 -21.42 -0.32 18.35
N LEU A 27 -20.33 -0.46 19.10
CA LEU A 27 -19.89 0.50 20.12
C LEU A 27 -19.45 1.84 19.49
N ILE A 28 -18.84 1.83 18.31
CA ILE A 28 -18.44 3.05 17.61
C ILE A 28 -19.63 3.67 16.86
N LEU A 29 -20.52 2.86 16.31
CA LEU A 29 -21.75 3.36 15.69
C LEU A 29 -22.70 3.97 16.74
N SER A 30 -22.60 3.56 18.01
CA SER A 30 -23.33 4.13 19.15
C SER A 30 -22.61 5.31 19.82
N ALA A 31 -21.28 5.42 19.66
CA ALA A 31 -20.55 6.62 20.04
C ALA A 31 -20.92 7.75 19.07
N ASP A 32 -21.28 8.87 19.63
CA ASP A 32 -21.78 10.05 18.95
C ASP A 32 -20.99 10.32 17.65
N SER A 33 -21.66 10.35 16.50
CA SER A 33 -21.05 10.57 15.17
C SER A 33 -20.24 11.88 15.08
N LYS A 34 -20.36 12.74 16.10
CA LYS A 34 -19.54 13.94 16.31
C LYS A 34 -18.13 13.67 16.78
N SER A 35 -17.85 12.46 17.30
CA SER A 35 -16.52 12.08 17.80
C SER A 35 -15.59 11.58 16.67
N ILE A 36 -16.14 11.26 15.50
CA ILE A 36 -15.35 10.90 14.32
C ILE A 36 -15.10 12.18 13.52
N ASP A 37 -14.09 12.91 13.92
CA ASP A 37 -13.66 14.12 13.23
C ASP A 37 -12.53 13.82 12.19
N SER A 38 -12.16 14.85 11.43
CA SER A 38 -11.08 14.76 10.44
C SER A 38 -9.72 14.45 11.07
N ASP A 39 -9.54 14.78 12.34
CA ASP A 39 -8.30 14.60 13.07
C ASP A 39 -8.11 13.13 13.47
N LEU A 40 -9.19 12.45 13.86
CA LEU A 40 -9.20 11.01 14.11
C LEU A 40 -8.87 10.23 12.83
N VAL A 41 -9.49 10.63 11.72
CA VAL A 41 -9.22 10.05 10.41
C VAL A 41 -7.76 10.25 10.00
N GLN A 42 -7.20 11.43 10.24
CA GLN A 42 -5.81 11.74 9.94
C GLN A 42 -4.83 11.00 10.87
N THR A 43 -5.21 10.77 12.12
CA THR A 43 -4.43 9.98 13.09
C THR A 43 -4.38 8.51 12.69
N LEU A 44 -5.52 7.92 12.30
CA LEU A 44 -5.57 6.57 11.70
C LEU A 44 -4.62 6.45 10.51
N TYR A 45 -4.54 7.49 9.71
CA TYR A 45 -3.69 7.55 8.53
C TYR A 45 -2.20 7.49 8.86
N LEU A 46 -1.79 8.09 9.96
CA LEU A 46 -0.41 8.06 10.44
C LEU A 46 -0.02 6.69 11.03
N GLU A 47 -1.00 5.95 11.56
CA GLU A 47 -0.80 4.62 12.15
C GLU A 47 -0.87 3.48 11.13
N VAL A 48 -1.43 3.70 9.95
CA VAL A 48 -1.54 2.69 8.87
C VAL A 48 -0.22 2.03 8.49
N PRO A 49 0.92 2.74 8.45
CA PRO A 49 2.19 2.09 8.17
C PRO A 49 2.54 0.94 9.11
N ALA A 50 1.97 0.91 10.32
CA ALA A 50 2.21 -0.14 11.31
C ALA A 50 1.26 -1.35 11.18
N LEU A 51 0.26 -1.31 10.28
CA LEU A 51 -0.74 -2.37 10.14
C LEU A 51 -0.24 -3.52 9.27
N THR A 52 -0.42 -4.76 9.73
CA THR A 52 -0.22 -5.96 8.90
C THR A 52 -1.19 -5.94 7.70
N PRO A 53 -0.96 -6.74 6.63
CA PRO A 53 -1.90 -6.82 5.51
C PRO A 53 -3.33 -7.15 5.93
N GLU A 54 -3.51 -8.02 6.92
CA GLU A 54 -4.83 -8.41 7.45
C GLU A 54 -5.49 -7.27 8.23
N SER A 55 -4.72 -6.55 9.05
CA SER A 55 -5.19 -5.38 9.78
C SER A 55 -5.50 -4.23 8.83
N LEU A 56 -4.74 -4.08 7.73
CA LEU A 56 -5.01 -3.11 6.68
C LEU A 56 -6.35 -3.39 5.98
N VAL A 57 -6.65 -4.66 5.66
CA VAL A 57 -7.95 -5.07 5.08
C VAL A 57 -9.10 -4.78 6.06
N ARG A 58 -8.89 -5.02 7.35
CA ARG A 58 -9.88 -4.70 8.38
C ARG A 58 -10.12 -3.19 8.52
N ALA A 59 -9.05 -2.41 8.52
CA ALA A 59 -9.12 -0.95 8.52
C ALA A 59 -9.88 -0.43 7.29
N ALA A 60 -9.57 -0.95 6.10
CA ALA A 60 -10.28 -0.59 4.87
C ALA A 60 -11.77 -0.88 4.93
N LYS A 61 -12.18 -2.06 5.43
CA LYS A 61 -13.59 -2.40 5.63
C LYS A 61 -14.27 -1.47 6.64
N PHE A 62 -13.59 -1.11 7.72
CA PHE A 62 -14.08 -0.14 8.69
C PHE A 62 -14.30 1.23 8.05
N PHE A 63 -13.35 1.74 7.28
CA PHE A 63 -13.50 3.00 6.55
C PHE A 63 -14.68 2.98 5.58
N GLN A 64 -14.83 1.90 4.80
CA GLN A 64 -15.95 1.77 3.87
C GLN A 64 -17.31 1.73 4.59
N ARG A 65 -17.39 1.05 5.71
CA ARG A 65 -18.65 0.81 6.43
C ARG A 65 -19.07 1.98 7.32
N VAL A 66 -18.11 2.69 7.90
CA VAL A 66 -18.35 3.74 8.91
C VAL A 66 -18.06 5.14 8.38
N ILE A 67 -16.90 5.36 7.79
CA ILE A 67 -16.43 6.70 7.43
C ILE A 67 -17.05 7.18 6.11
N ALA A 68 -17.09 6.35 5.08
CA ALA A 68 -17.61 6.72 3.77
C ALA A 68 -19.08 7.20 3.80
N PRO A 69 -20.02 6.56 4.54
CA PRO A 69 -21.37 7.05 4.70
C PRO A 69 -21.44 8.41 5.42
N LEU A 70 -20.58 8.66 6.42
CA LEU A 70 -20.53 9.92 7.15
C LEU A 70 -20.00 11.06 6.27
N GLU A 71 -19.00 10.80 5.43
CA GLU A 71 -18.49 11.77 4.46
C GLU A 71 -19.53 12.07 3.36
N ALA A 72 -20.23 11.06 2.87
CA ALA A 72 -21.33 11.23 1.90
C ALA A 72 -22.47 12.09 2.45
N ALA A 73 -22.83 11.90 3.73
CA ALA A 73 -23.86 12.69 4.41
C ALA A 73 -23.46 14.16 4.61
N ARG A 74 -22.16 14.48 4.62
CA ARG A 74 -21.62 15.85 4.73
C ARG A 74 -21.60 16.62 3.41
N GLY A 75 -22.05 16.02 2.29
CA GLY A 75 -22.21 16.70 1.00
C GLY A 75 -20.90 17.07 0.30
N SER A 76 -19.83 16.34 0.56
CA SER A 76 -18.54 16.58 -0.09
C SER A 76 -18.63 16.25 -1.58
N ALA A 77 -18.54 17.27 -2.43
CA ALA A 77 -18.31 17.12 -3.87
C ALA A 77 -17.07 16.23 -4.09
N LYS A 78 -17.03 15.54 -5.24
CA LYS A 78 -15.96 14.60 -5.68
C LYS A 78 -14.57 15.21 -5.44
N LEU A 79 -14.07 15.05 -4.22
CA LEU A 79 -12.73 15.48 -3.80
C LEU A 79 -11.69 14.55 -4.46
N PRO A 80 -10.47 15.04 -4.68
CA PRO A 80 -9.36 14.15 -5.04
C PRO A 80 -9.34 12.98 -4.06
N ALA A 81 -8.96 11.78 -4.55
CA ALA A 81 -9.05 10.56 -3.79
C ALA A 81 -8.54 10.77 -2.35
N THR A 82 -9.44 10.56 -1.40
CA THR A 82 -9.11 10.81 0.01
C THR A 82 -8.01 9.84 0.45
N PRO A 83 -7.24 10.17 1.46
CA PRO A 83 -6.30 9.24 2.06
C PRO A 83 -6.94 7.88 2.35
N GLN A 84 -8.16 7.81 2.82
CA GLN A 84 -8.91 6.56 3.04
C GLN A 84 -9.11 5.75 1.77
N ALA A 85 -9.41 6.42 0.66
CA ALA A 85 -9.58 5.75 -0.63
C ALA A 85 -8.30 5.07 -1.11
N TYR A 86 -7.12 5.68 -0.86
CA TYR A 86 -5.84 5.07 -1.16
C TYR A 86 -5.54 3.85 -0.28
N LEU A 87 -5.90 3.91 1.02
CA LEU A 87 -5.73 2.78 1.93
C LEU A 87 -6.62 1.60 1.59
N THR A 88 -7.89 1.88 1.33
CA THR A 88 -8.83 0.88 0.87
C THR A 88 -8.32 0.22 -0.40
N PHE A 89 -7.86 1.02 -1.35
CA PHE A 89 -7.29 0.51 -2.60
C PHE A 89 -6.03 -0.33 -2.36
N LEU A 90 -5.10 0.11 -1.50
CA LEU A 90 -3.92 -0.68 -1.15
C LEU A 90 -4.28 -2.04 -0.55
N ALA A 91 -5.25 -2.07 0.40
CA ALA A 91 -5.72 -3.31 1.00
C ALA A 91 -6.32 -4.26 -0.04
N GLU A 92 -7.18 -3.75 -0.92
CA GLU A 92 -7.84 -4.53 -1.96
C GLU A 92 -6.85 -5.13 -2.97
N VAL A 93 -5.87 -4.34 -3.44
CA VAL A 93 -4.88 -4.83 -4.41
C VAL A 93 -3.91 -5.83 -3.79
N LEU A 94 -3.51 -5.65 -2.52
CA LEU A 94 -2.67 -6.61 -1.81
C LEU A 94 -3.43 -7.92 -1.55
N GLN A 95 -4.70 -7.87 -1.15
CA GLN A 95 -5.54 -9.04 -0.99
C GLN A 95 -5.73 -9.79 -2.32
N ALA A 96 -5.98 -9.06 -3.40
CA ALA A 96 -6.12 -9.65 -4.74
C ALA A 96 -4.80 -10.28 -5.23
N ALA A 97 -3.66 -9.62 -4.97
CA ALA A 97 -2.32 -10.14 -5.29
C ALA A 97 -1.93 -11.36 -4.46
N ALA A 98 -2.45 -11.47 -3.22
CA ALA A 98 -2.29 -12.65 -2.38
C ALA A 98 -3.10 -13.85 -2.89
N ALA A 99 -4.30 -13.59 -3.42
CA ALA A 99 -5.20 -14.63 -3.90
C ALA A 99 -4.77 -15.24 -5.26
N SER A 100 -4.02 -14.49 -6.07
CA SER A 100 -3.59 -14.96 -7.39
C SER A 100 -2.38 -14.16 -7.90
N SER A 101 -1.43 -14.88 -8.52
CA SER A 101 -0.34 -14.28 -9.28
C SER A 101 -0.72 -13.92 -10.73
N ASP A 102 -1.95 -14.22 -11.17
CA ASP A 102 -2.44 -13.88 -12.50
C ASP A 102 -2.74 -12.37 -12.60
N PRO A 103 -2.00 -11.60 -13.41
CA PRO A 103 -2.21 -10.16 -13.58
C PRO A 103 -3.63 -9.81 -14.05
N GLN A 104 -4.26 -10.70 -14.79
CA GLN A 104 -5.59 -10.45 -15.36
C GLN A 104 -6.68 -10.29 -14.28
N ARG A 105 -6.47 -10.89 -13.12
CA ARG A 105 -7.40 -10.76 -11.98
C ARG A 105 -7.31 -9.41 -11.28
N LEU A 106 -6.16 -8.73 -11.36
CA LEU A 106 -5.97 -7.39 -10.80
C LEU A 106 -6.46 -6.29 -11.76
N TYR A 107 -6.47 -6.53 -13.06
CA TYR A 107 -6.80 -5.50 -14.05
C TYR A 107 -8.18 -4.84 -13.86
N PRO A 108 -9.28 -5.55 -13.54
CA PRO A 108 -10.55 -4.90 -13.25
C PRO A 108 -10.49 -3.94 -12.06
N LEU A 109 -9.79 -4.33 -10.99
CA LEU A 109 -9.60 -3.50 -9.80
C LEU A 109 -8.73 -2.28 -10.09
N LEU A 110 -7.62 -2.45 -10.81
CA LEU A 110 -6.76 -1.36 -11.24
C LEU A 110 -7.49 -0.37 -12.16
N ARG A 111 -8.34 -0.88 -13.07
CA ARG A 111 -9.16 -0.06 -13.96
C ARG A 111 -10.17 0.78 -13.19
N ALA A 112 -10.86 0.18 -12.23
CA ALA A 112 -11.84 0.87 -11.39
C ALA A 112 -11.22 1.97 -10.53
N ASN A 113 -9.91 1.88 -10.25
CA ASN A 113 -9.15 2.78 -9.39
C ASN A 113 -7.99 3.47 -10.13
N ALA A 114 -8.10 3.65 -11.45
CA ALA A 114 -7.02 4.23 -12.25
C ALA A 114 -6.64 5.67 -11.84
N ASP A 115 -7.58 6.40 -11.24
CA ASP A 115 -7.39 7.72 -10.64
C ASP A 115 -6.43 7.71 -9.42
N LYS A 116 -6.25 6.54 -8.79
CA LYS A 116 -5.36 6.33 -7.64
C LYS A 116 -3.97 5.79 -8.03
N LEU A 117 -3.76 5.45 -9.30
CA LEU A 117 -2.44 5.03 -9.78
C LEU A 117 -1.55 6.26 -10.02
N ASP A 118 -1.10 6.86 -8.92
CA ASP A 118 -0.34 8.10 -8.91
C ASP A 118 0.84 8.06 -7.92
N GLN A 119 1.49 9.20 -7.76
CA GLN A 119 2.63 9.34 -6.85
C GLN A 119 2.26 9.15 -5.37
N ASN A 120 1.02 9.50 -4.98
CA ASN A 120 0.56 9.31 -3.59
C ASN A 120 0.47 7.82 -3.27
N PHE A 121 -0.05 7.01 -4.21
CA PHE A 121 -0.10 5.56 -4.05
C PHE A 121 1.31 4.94 -3.98
N ALA A 122 2.26 5.39 -4.82
CA ALA A 122 3.65 4.93 -4.75
C ALA A 122 4.28 5.23 -3.38
N GLN A 123 4.05 6.43 -2.85
CA GLN A 123 4.54 6.82 -1.53
C GLN A 123 3.89 6.02 -0.40
N LEU A 124 2.58 5.79 -0.49
CA LEU A 124 1.85 4.99 0.49
C LEU A 124 2.37 3.55 0.51
N LEU A 125 2.50 2.91 -0.65
CA LEU A 125 3.04 1.55 -0.77
C LEU A 125 4.44 1.46 -0.15
N ARG A 126 5.32 2.42 -0.47
CA ARG A 126 6.69 2.47 0.08
C ARG A 126 6.69 2.61 1.60
N ARG A 127 5.91 3.55 2.15
CA ARG A 127 5.81 3.79 3.60
C ARG A 127 5.27 2.56 4.33
N TRP A 128 4.17 2.01 3.84
CA TRP A 128 3.56 0.83 4.42
C TRP A 128 4.52 -0.37 4.42
N ALA A 129 5.12 -0.69 3.28
CA ALA A 129 6.07 -1.80 3.19
C ALA A 129 7.29 -1.61 4.09
N THR A 130 7.81 -0.38 4.20
CA THR A 130 8.97 -0.07 5.06
C THR A 130 8.64 -0.23 6.54
N ALA A 131 7.40 -0.02 6.96
CA ALA A 131 6.98 -0.16 8.34
C ALA A 131 6.61 -1.62 8.71
N VAL A 132 5.96 -2.34 7.79
CA VAL A 132 5.45 -3.70 8.05
C VAL A 132 6.54 -4.77 7.96
N LEU A 133 7.41 -4.68 6.95
CA LEU A 133 8.40 -5.75 6.69
C LEU A 133 9.37 -6.01 7.84
N PRO A 134 9.91 -5.00 8.55
CA PRO A 134 10.83 -5.24 9.66
C PRO A 134 10.20 -5.92 10.89
N GLY A 135 8.89 -5.75 11.10
CA GLY A 135 8.15 -6.33 12.21
C GLY A 135 7.58 -7.73 11.95
N ALA A 136 7.62 -8.18 10.70
CA ALA A 136 7.13 -9.49 10.29
C ALA A 136 8.17 -10.59 10.53
N ASP A 137 7.72 -11.79 10.90
CA ASP A 137 8.62 -12.96 10.89
C ASP A 137 9.06 -13.28 9.44
N ARG A 138 10.09 -14.14 9.31
CA ARG A 138 10.70 -14.45 7.99
C ARG A 138 9.68 -14.99 6.98
N THR A 139 8.72 -15.78 7.41
CA THR A 139 7.69 -16.36 6.53
C THR A 139 6.69 -15.31 6.09
N GLN A 140 6.22 -14.50 7.01
CA GLN A 140 5.31 -13.39 6.74
C GLN A 140 5.96 -12.33 5.85
N ALA A 141 7.20 -11.94 6.15
CA ALA A 141 7.96 -10.97 5.33
C ALA A 141 8.10 -11.46 3.88
N ARG A 142 8.41 -12.75 3.69
CA ARG A 142 8.49 -13.37 2.36
C ARG A 142 7.15 -13.36 1.63
N GLN A 143 6.05 -13.66 2.31
CA GLN A 143 4.70 -13.64 1.71
C GLN A 143 4.31 -12.22 1.30
N ILE A 144 4.50 -11.23 2.18
CA ILE A 144 4.22 -9.82 1.91
C ILE A 144 5.08 -9.33 0.73
N ALA A 145 6.37 -9.65 0.72
CA ALA A 145 7.28 -9.28 -0.37
C ALA A 145 6.83 -9.88 -1.71
N ALA A 146 6.38 -11.14 -1.73
CA ALA A 146 5.85 -11.77 -2.93
C ALA A 146 4.58 -11.06 -3.43
N GLN A 147 3.67 -10.69 -2.54
CA GLN A 147 2.45 -9.93 -2.87
C GLN A 147 2.78 -8.56 -3.48
N ILE A 148 3.71 -7.81 -2.85
CA ILE A 148 4.18 -6.52 -3.35
C ILE A 148 4.85 -6.70 -4.72
N GLY A 149 5.71 -7.70 -4.89
CA GLY A 149 6.39 -7.98 -6.15
C GLY A 149 5.40 -8.29 -7.29
N ASN A 150 4.40 -9.13 -7.04
CA ASN A 150 3.33 -9.43 -7.99
C ASN A 150 2.51 -8.18 -8.36
N LEU A 151 2.15 -7.37 -7.36
CA LEU A 151 1.44 -6.11 -7.57
C LEU A 151 2.27 -5.16 -8.43
N SER A 152 3.54 -4.95 -8.11
CA SER A 152 4.47 -4.08 -8.82
C SER A 152 4.60 -4.49 -10.29
N ASN A 153 4.84 -5.77 -10.53
CA ASN A 153 4.93 -6.34 -11.87
C ASN A 153 3.62 -6.16 -12.69
N THR A 154 2.47 -6.30 -12.00
CA THR A 154 1.16 -6.12 -12.64
C THR A 154 0.89 -4.66 -13.00
N ILE A 155 1.19 -3.71 -12.08
CA ILE A 155 1.00 -2.27 -12.32
C ILE A 155 1.97 -1.78 -13.41
N GLY A 156 3.22 -2.23 -13.39
CA GLY A 156 4.21 -1.88 -14.40
C GLY A 156 3.79 -2.28 -15.82
N ARG A 157 3.02 -3.35 -15.97
CA ARG A 157 2.49 -3.83 -17.26
C ARG A 157 1.06 -3.36 -17.54
N PHE A 158 0.44 -2.65 -16.61
CA PHE A 158 -0.94 -2.22 -16.78
C PHE A 158 -1.06 -1.14 -17.86
N PRO A 159 -1.92 -1.35 -18.90
CA PRO A 159 -1.93 -0.52 -20.09
C PRO A 159 -2.68 0.80 -19.93
N LEU A 160 -3.32 1.03 -18.77
CA LEU A 160 -4.11 2.23 -18.49
C LEU A 160 -3.44 3.11 -17.44
N GLY A 161 -3.89 4.36 -17.35
CA GLY A 161 -3.31 5.36 -16.47
C GLY A 161 -2.06 6.00 -17.04
N SER A 162 -1.27 6.63 -16.18
CA SER A 162 0.00 7.26 -16.56
C SER A 162 1.14 6.25 -16.50
N ARG A 163 1.79 5.93 -17.62
CA ARG A 163 2.97 5.05 -17.63
C ARG A 163 4.05 5.52 -16.64
N ALA A 164 4.26 6.84 -16.55
CA ALA A 164 5.20 7.41 -15.60
C ALA A 164 4.84 7.10 -14.14
N ASN A 165 3.57 7.19 -13.78
CA ASN A 165 3.12 6.87 -12.43
C ASN A 165 3.15 5.36 -12.16
N ASN A 166 2.75 4.54 -13.13
CA ASN A 166 2.82 3.09 -13.01
C ASN A 166 4.25 2.62 -12.73
N LEU A 167 5.25 3.20 -13.43
CA LEU A 167 6.66 2.93 -13.19
C LEU A 167 7.13 3.38 -11.78
N GLU A 168 6.67 4.54 -11.29
CA GLU A 168 7.00 4.98 -9.92
C GLU A 168 6.45 4.02 -8.86
N ILE A 169 5.23 3.48 -9.07
CA ILE A 169 4.63 2.50 -8.17
C ILE A 169 5.39 1.17 -8.26
N GLU A 170 5.74 0.73 -9.45
CA GLU A 170 6.52 -0.48 -9.69
C GLU A 170 7.88 -0.42 -9.00
N ILE A 171 8.63 0.68 -9.18
CA ILE A 171 9.92 0.90 -8.53
C ILE A 171 9.76 0.94 -7.01
N ALA A 172 8.77 1.67 -6.49
CA ALA A 172 8.53 1.76 -5.05
C ALA A 172 8.30 0.38 -4.41
N GLY A 173 7.54 -0.49 -5.07
CA GLY A 173 7.30 -1.84 -4.60
C GLY A 173 8.55 -2.72 -4.69
N TYR A 174 9.28 -2.68 -5.79
CA TYR A 174 10.51 -3.48 -5.93
C TYR A 174 11.60 -3.05 -4.96
N GLU A 175 11.78 -1.75 -4.70
CA GLU A 175 12.71 -1.26 -3.68
C GLU A 175 12.36 -1.78 -2.26
N ALA A 176 11.06 -1.91 -1.97
CA ALA A 176 10.63 -2.50 -0.71
C ALA A 176 10.91 -4.01 -0.64
N VAL A 177 10.63 -4.74 -1.74
CA VAL A 177 10.88 -6.18 -1.86
C VAL A 177 12.37 -6.52 -1.76
N ALA A 178 13.24 -5.65 -2.28
CA ALA A 178 14.70 -5.82 -2.20
C ALA A 178 15.26 -5.88 -0.78
N LYS A 179 14.51 -5.38 0.21
CA LYS A 179 14.87 -5.46 1.63
C LYS A 179 14.66 -6.86 2.22
N VAL A 180 13.82 -7.68 1.59
CA VAL A 180 13.47 -9.04 2.02
C VAL A 180 14.19 -10.06 1.15
N PHE A 181 14.07 -9.95 -0.16
CA PHE A 181 14.75 -10.83 -1.11
C PHE A 181 16.18 -10.33 -1.32
N THR A 182 17.07 -10.77 -0.42
CA THR A 182 18.49 -10.44 -0.49
C THR A 182 19.23 -11.47 -1.32
N ARG A 183 20.39 -11.11 -1.83
CA ARG A 183 21.26 -12.01 -2.59
C ARG A 183 21.66 -13.24 -1.78
N THR A 184 21.91 -13.08 -0.48
CA THR A 184 22.35 -14.16 0.42
C THR A 184 21.22 -15.13 0.73
N ASP A 185 20.02 -14.62 1.03
CA ASP A 185 18.92 -15.47 1.49
C ASP A 185 18.05 -16.02 0.35
N PHE A 186 17.94 -15.26 -0.76
CA PHE A 186 17.04 -15.54 -1.87
C PHE A 186 17.67 -15.17 -3.22
N PRO A 187 18.78 -15.84 -3.63
CA PRO A 187 19.58 -15.41 -4.79
C PRO A 187 18.78 -15.34 -6.11
N GLU A 188 17.91 -16.31 -6.38
CA GLU A 188 17.10 -16.33 -7.60
C GLU A 188 16.06 -15.21 -7.63
N GLN A 189 15.36 -14.99 -6.49
CA GLN A 189 14.40 -13.93 -6.35
C GLN A 189 15.08 -12.56 -6.42
N TRP A 190 16.26 -12.44 -5.81
CA TRP A 190 17.11 -11.27 -5.88
C TRP A 190 17.49 -10.93 -7.32
N ALA A 191 18.02 -11.90 -8.07
CA ALA A 191 18.42 -11.70 -9.46
C ALA A 191 17.22 -11.28 -10.33
N THR A 192 16.08 -11.95 -10.17
CA THR A 192 14.84 -11.60 -10.87
C THR A 192 14.40 -10.17 -10.54
N LEU A 193 14.44 -9.81 -9.26
CA LEU A 193 14.06 -8.47 -8.77
C LEU A 193 14.98 -7.40 -9.32
N GLN A 194 16.30 -7.64 -9.30
CA GLN A 194 17.29 -6.70 -9.85
C GLN A 194 17.08 -6.49 -11.34
N ASN A 195 16.81 -7.55 -12.12
CA ASN A 195 16.49 -7.43 -13.53
C ASN A 195 15.22 -6.58 -13.77
N ASN A 196 14.17 -6.81 -12.98
CA ASN A 196 12.93 -6.03 -13.09
C ASN A 196 13.14 -4.55 -12.72
N LEU A 197 13.89 -4.27 -11.64
CA LEU A 197 14.29 -2.91 -11.27
C LEU A 197 15.11 -2.22 -12.38
N GLY A 198 16.06 -2.93 -12.97
CA GLY A 198 16.86 -2.42 -14.09
C GLY A 198 15.98 -2.00 -15.26
N ASN A 199 15.00 -2.82 -15.64
CA ASN A 199 14.02 -2.49 -16.66
C ASN A 199 13.20 -1.24 -16.29
N ALA A 200 12.66 -1.19 -15.07
CA ALA A 200 11.84 -0.08 -14.61
C ALA A 200 12.62 1.24 -14.59
N TYR A 201 13.88 1.24 -14.09
CA TYR A 201 14.74 2.43 -14.12
C TYR A 201 15.12 2.84 -15.53
N SER A 202 15.39 1.88 -16.45
CA SER A 202 15.72 2.19 -17.84
C SER A 202 14.59 2.87 -18.59
N GLU A 203 13.33 2.60 -18.22
CA GLU A 203 12.13 3.21 -18.81
C GLU A 203 11.62 4.43 -18.04
N ARG A 204 12.17 4.73 -16.87
CA ARG A 204 11.69 5.79 -15.97
C ARG A 204 11.79 7.17 -16.63
N PRO A 205 10.66 7.89 -16.84
CA PRO A 205 10.68 9.22 -17.44
C PRO A 205 10.91 10.34 -16.42
N LYS A 206 10.75 10.05 -15.10
CA LYS A 206 10.95 11.03 -14.02
C LYS A 206 12.38 11.00 -13.51
N GLY A 207 12.83 12.15 -12.99
CA GLY A 207 14.19 12.32 -12.48
C GLY A 207 15.23 12.56 -13.56
N ASP A 208 16.50 12.48 -13.20
CA ASP A 208 17.62 12.62 -14.12
C ASP A 208 17.81 11.35 -14.94
N ARG A 209 17.87 11.50 -16.27
CA ARG A 209 17.96 10.37 -17.20
C ARG A 209 19.27 9.59 -17.06
N ALA A 210 20.39 10.29 -16.84
CA ALA A 210 21.68 9.65 -16.67
C ALA A 210 21.72 8.83 -15.39
N GLN A 211 21.23 9.40 -14.28
CA GLN A 211 21.14 8.69 -13.01
C GLN A 211 20.22 7.46 -13.09
N ASN A 212 19.09 7.57 -13.79
CA ASN A 212 18.19 6.42 -13.99
C ASN A 212 18.89 5.30 -14.77
N LEU A 213 19.67 5.64 -15.80
CA LEU A 213 20.42 4.64 -16.57
C LEU A 213 21.56 4.02 -15.75
N GLU A 214 22.27 4.79 -14.94
CA GLU A 214 23.28 4.27 -14.01
C GLU A 214 22.67 3.29 -13.00
N GLN A 215 21.50 3.62 -12.45
CA GLN A 215 20.77 2.71 -11.57
C GLN A 215 20.32 1.43 -12.30
N ALA A 216 19.87 1.55 -13.53
CA ALA A 216 19.50 0.41 -14.34
C ALA A 216 20.69 -0.53 -14.60
N ILE A 217 21.85 0.03 -14.98
CA ILE A 217 23.09 -0.72 -15.18
C ILE A 217 23.51 -1.45 -13.90
N ALA A 218 23.54 -0.73 -12.76
CA ALA A 218 23.88 -1.34 -11.49
C ALA A 218 22.93 -2.49 -11.11
N CYS A 219 21.64 -2.36 -11.38
CA CYS A 219 20.67 -3.42 -11.16
C CYS A 219 20.96 -4.64 -12.06
N PHE A 220 21.22 -4.44 -13.36
CA PHE A 220 21.55 -5.53 -14.27
C PHE A 220 22.87 -6.25 -13.89
N GLU A 221 23.89 -5.49 -13.49
CA GLU A 221 25.14 -6.06 -12.98
C GLU A 221 24.91 -6.90 -11.71
N ASN A 222 24.08 -6.43 -10.79
CA ASN A 222 23.69 -7.19 -9.61
C ASN A 222 22.95 -8.48 -9.95
N ALA A 223 22.10 -8.48 -10.97
CA ALA A 223 21.35 -9.65 -11.40
C ALA A 223 22.25 -10.77 -11.98
N LEU A 224 23.44 -10.42 -12.48
CA LEU A 224 24.40 -11.36 -13.06
C LEU A 224 25.38 -11.99 -12.05
N GLN A 225 25.38 -11.55 -10.82
CA GLN A 225 26.26 -12.02 -9.74
C GLN A 225 25.61 -13.13 -8.91
#